data_7b08ef607c506d869967346ce7637649
#
_entry.id   7b08ef607c506d869967346ce7637649
#
_cell.length_a   1.000
_cell.length_b   1.000
_cell.length_c   1.000
_cell.angle_alpha   90.00
_cell.angle_beta   90.00
_cell.angle_gamma   90.00
#
_symmetry.space_group_name_H-M   'P 1'
#
loop_
_entity.id
_entity.type
_entity.pdbx_description
1 polymer ?
#
loop_
_entity_poly.entity_id
_entity_poly.type
_entity_poly.pdbx_seq_one_letter_code
_entity_poly.pdbx_strand_id
1 'polypeptide(L)'
;MLFVNPAFIITVRHGDGDLHPVREAIEKRPDLLRCGPGAILHAIIDRVVDDYEPAVQGLEIDIQQVEEQVFSSDTGQNPAQRIYRLEREVLEMQRAVGPLARPVDRLARGHFDLISPELRDYFRDVHDHLVRVSSRVEGFRDLLGSALQANLTQVTVRQNEDMRRISAWVAILAVPTMIAGIYGMNFDHMPELAWRYGYPAVLLVILVISGTLYRWFRRAGWL
;
A
#
# COMPACT_ATOMS: atom_id res chain seq x y z
N MET A 1 19.60 -23.46 9.50
CA MET A 1 19.45 -24.85 9.01
C MET A 1 19.45 -25.78 10.21
N LEU A 2 18.56 -26.78 10.23
CA LEU A 2 18.39 -27.70 11.33
C LEU A 2 18.61 -29.15 10.84
N PHE A 3 19.47 -29.90 11.52
CA PHE A 3 19.66 -31.33 11.29
C PHE A 3 19.26 -32.05 12.56
N VAL A 4 18.29 -32.95 12.48
CA VAL A 4 17.70 -33.61 13.63
C VAL A 4 17.84 -35.12 13.47
N ASN A 5 18.32 -35.77 14.54
CA ASN A 5 18.46 -37.21 14.68
C ASN A 5 17.82 -37.62 16.01
N PRO A 6 17.42 -38.90 16.24
CA PRO A 6 16.87 -39.33 17.51
C PRO A 6 17.73 -39.05 18.75
N ALA A 7 19.05 -38.90 18.59
CA ALA A 7 19.99 -38.68 19.68
C ALA A 7 20.45 -37.21 19.83
N PHE A 8 20.40 -36.40 18.78
CA PHE A 8 20.91 -35.02 18.80
C PHE A 8 20.25 -34.11 17.78
N ILE A 9 20.38 -32.81 17.98
CA ILE A 9 20.05 -31.77 17.03
C ILE A 9 21.28 -30.89 16.77
N ILE A 10 21.54 -30.59 15.48
CA ILE A 10 22.56 -29.63 15.06
C ILE A 10 21.88 -28.43 14.43
N THR A 11 22.19 -27.25 14.93
CA THR A 11 21.71 -25.97 14.41
C THR A 11 22.85 -25.24 13.72
N VAL A 12 22.62 -24.84 12.46
CA VAL A 12 23.54 -23.97 11.72
C VAL A 12 22.84 -22.65 11.48
N ARG A 13 23.37 -21.60 12.11
CA ARG A 13 22.83 -20.25 12.03
C ARG A 13 23.58 -19.42 10.99
N HIS A 14 22.83 -18.67 10.21
CA HIS A 14 23.31 -17.57 9.38
C HIS A 14 22.56 -16.31 9.79
N GLY A 15 23.28 -15.24 10.15
CA GLY A 15 22.69 -13.98 10.62
C GLY A 15 22.67 -13.81 12.14
N ASP A 16 21.99 -12.78 12.61
CA ASP A 16 22.09 -12.24 13.97
C ASP A 16 21.12 -12.86 15.00
N GLY A 17 20.24 -13.78 14.58
CA GLY A 17 19.29 -14.44 15.48
C GLY A 17 20.02 -15.23 16.59
N ASP A 18 19.76 -14.96 17.87
CA ASP A 18 20.36 -15.66 19.00
C ASP A 18 19.48 -16.84 19.45
N LEU A 19 20.04 -18.04 19.50
CA LEU A 19 19.39 -19.25 20.00
C LEU A 19 19.65 -19.53 21.49
N HIS A 20 20.48 -18.69 22.13
CA HIS A 20 20.79 -18.86 23.57
C HIS A 20 19.52 -18.73 24.44
N PRO A 21 18.61 -17.78 24.23
CA PRO A 21 17.38 -17.71 24.99
C PRO A 21 16.47 -18.92 24.81
N VAL A 22 16.47 -19.54 23.62
CA VAL A 22 15.71 -20.77 23.36
C VAL A 22 16.25 -21.91 24.17
N ARG A 23 17.59 -22.04 24.23
CA ARG A 23 18.27 -23.04 25.04
C ARG A 23 17.96 -22.87 26.53
N GLU A 24 18.12 -21.66 27.06
CA GLU A 24 17.77 -21.37 28.46
C GLU A 24 16.32 -21.67 28.81
N ALA A 25 15.39 -21.33 27.88
CA ALA A 25 13.97 -21.59 28.08
C ALA A 25 13.65 -23.10 28.14
N ILE A 26 14.22 -23.89 27.23
CA ILE A 26 13.95 -25.32 27.19
C ILE A 26 14.66 -26.09 28.34
N GLU A 27 15.84 -25.64 28.79
CA GLU A 27 16.53 -26.21 29.95
C GLU A 27 15.72 -26.08 31.25
N LYS A 28 14.86 -25.08 31.37
CA LYS A 28 13.90 -24.87 32.47
C LYS A 28 12.67 -25.78 32.39
N ARG A 29 12.50 -26.54 31.31
CA ARG A 29 11.36 -27.44 31.07
C ARG A 29 11.79 -28.89 30.92
N PRO A 30 12.21 -29.55 32.02
CA PRO A 30 12.72 -30.92 32.00
C PRO A 30 11.70 -31.93 31.46
N ASP A 31 10.40 -31.64 31.62
CA ASP A 31 9.32 -32.48 31.10
C ASP A 31 9.36 -32.59 29.59
N LEU A 32 9.57 -31.45 28.91
CA LEU A 32 9.71 -31.44 27.46
C LEU A 32 11.04 -32.03 27.00
N LEU A 33 12.13 -31.81 27.73
CA LEU A 33 13.45 -32.37 27.39
C LEU A 33 13.44 -33.89 27.39
N ARG A 34 12.58 -34.55 28.17
CA ARG A 34 12.42 -36.03 28.16
C ARG A 34 11.89 -36.54 26.82
N CYS A 35 11.21 -35.68 26.02
CA CYS A 35 10.78 -36.00 24.67
C CYS A 35 11.92 -35.97 23.64
N GLY A 36 13.17 -35.74 24.09
CA GLY A 36 14.36 -35.80 23.25
C GLY A 36 14.53 -34.60 22.30
N PRO A 37 15.31 -34.78 21.21
CA PRO A 37 15.64 -33.68 20.26
C PRO A 37 14.44 -33.04 19.59
N GLY A 38 13.29 -33.73 19.52
CA GLY A 38 12.03 -33.17 19.03
C GLY A 38 11.53 -31.97 19.83
N ALA A 39 11.76 -31.97 21.16
CA ALA A 39 11.39 -30.83 22.01
C ALA A 39 12.25 -29.58 21.72
N ILE A 40 13.53 -29.79 21.45
CA ILE A 40 14.43 -28.69 21.08
C ILE A 40 14.05 -28.13 19.68
N LEU A 41 13.72 -29.05 18.75
CA LEU A 41 13.21 -28.65 17.43
C LEU A 41 11.96 -27.80 17.56
N HIS A 42 10.99 -28.20 18.38
CA HIS A 42 9.80 -27.42 18.67
C HIS A 42 10.17 -26.03 19.20
N ALA A 43 10.98 -25.96 20.26
CA ALA A 43 11.34 -24.68 20.89
C ALA A 43 12.03 -23.71 19.91
N ILE A 44 12.80 -24.20 18.95
CA ILE A 44 13.44 -23.37 17.91
C ILE A 44 12.40 -22.88 16.91
N ILE A 45 11.50 -23.75 16.43
CA ILE A 45 10.49 -23.36 15.44
C ILE A 45 9.48 -22.40 16.06
N ASP A 46 9.04 -22.66 17.27
CA ASP A 46 8.16 -21.81 18.07
C ASP A 46 8.73 -20.40 18.18
N ARG A 47 9.98 -20.29 18.61
CA ARG A 47 10.68 -19.00 18.68
C ARG A 47 10.75 -18.28 17.33
N VAL A 48 11.05 -18.99 16.26
CA VAL A 48 11.12 -18.38 14.91
C VAL A 48 9.75 -17.87 14.46
N VAL A 49 8.69 -18.60 14.78
CA VAL A 49 7.32 -18.18 14.45
C VAL A 49 6.86 -16.99 15.30
N ASP A 50 7.23 -16.99 16.59
CA ASP A 50 6.97 -15.86 17.48
C ASP A 50 7.68 -14.58 17.04
N ASP A 51 8.91 -14.71 16.53
CA ASP A 51 9.68 -13.56 16.01
C ASP A 51 9.06 -12.92 14.75
N TYR A 52 8.13 -13.59 14.04
CA TYR A 52 7.38 -12.99 12.95
C TYR A 52 6.30 -12.01 13.43
N GLU A 53 5.73 -12.19 14.61
CA GLU A 53 4.61 -11.39 15.11
C GLU A 53 4.96 -9.88 15.21
N PRO A 54 6.09 -9.46 15.81
CA PRO A 54 6.48 -8.05 15.83
C PRO A 54 6.70 -7.47 14.44
N ALA A 55 7.26 -8.24 13.51
CA ALA A 55 7.47 -7.80 12.13
C ALA A 55 6.14 -7.60 11.38
N VAL A 56 5.19 -8.51 11.56
CA VAL A 56 3.84 -8.42 10.99
C VAL A 56 3.07 -7.23 11.57
N GLN A 57 3.19 -6.96 12.87
CA GLN A 57 2.60 -5.78 13.51
C GLN A 57 3.20 -4.48 12.97
N GLY A 58 4.52 -4.43 12.76
CA GLY A 58 5.19 -3.30 12.13
C GLY A 58 4.65 -3.01 10.72
N LEU A 59 4.55 -4.06 9.89
CA LEU A 59 3.96 -3.95 8.55
C LEU A 59 2.51 -3.46 8.58
N GLU A 60 1.70 -3.95 9.51
CA GLU A 60 0.31 -3.53 9.66
C GLU A 60 0.18 -2.03 9.93
N ILE A 61 1.01 -1.51 10.86
CA ILE A 61 1.05 -0.08 11.19
C ILE A 61 1.47 0.74 9.95
N ASP A 62 2.50 0.30 9.23
CA ASP A 62 2.98 1.01 8.04
C ASP A 62 1.95 1.02 6.91
N ILE A 63 1.20 -0.08 6.74
CA ILE A 63 0.13 -0.18 5.75
C ILE A 63 -1.02 0.75 6.11
N GLN A 64 -1.46 0.78 7.37
CA GLN A 64 -2.49 1.71 7.85
C GLN A 64 -2.09 3.17 7.60
N GLN A 65 -0.84 3.54 7.90
CA GLN A 65 -0.35 4.89 7.62
C GLN A 65 -0.38 5.24 6.13
N VAL A 66 -0.06 4.29 5.26
CA VAL A 66 -0.13 4.51 3.80
C VAL A 66 -1.57 4.65 3.33
N GLU A 67 -2.49 3.86 3.85
CA GLU A 67 -3.92 4.02 3.57
C GLU A 67 -4.41 5.41 3.97
N GLU A 68 -4.12 5.86 5.19
CA GLU A 68 -4.44 7.21 5.63
C GLU A 68 -3.84 8.28 4.72
N GLN A 69 -2.59 8.10 4.29
CA GLN A 69 -1.90 9.01 3.39
C GLN A 69 -2.55 9.06 2.01
N VAL A 70 -3.00 7.93 1.46
CA VAL A 70 -3.73 7.87 0.18
C VAL A 70 -5.03 8.69 0.27
N PHE A 71 -5.76 8.62 1.39
CA PHE A 71 -7.03 9.32 1.56
C PHE A 71 -6.89 10.74 2.11
N SER A 72 -5.69 11.14 2.53
CA SER A 72 -5.44 12.53 2.96
C SER A 72 -5.39 13.49 1.77
N SER A 73 -5.73 14.73 2.01
CA SER A 73 -5.61 15.83 1.02
C SER A 73 -4.16 16.35 0.89
N ASP A 74 -3.22 15.78 1.65
CA ASP A 74 -1.83 16.22 1.64
C ASP A 74 -1.09 15.72 0.39
N THR A 75 -0.77 16.66 -0.49
CA THR A 75 -0.14 16.40 -1.80
C THR A 75 1.39 16.29 -1.74
N GLY A 76 1.99 16.39 -0.55
CA GLY A 76 3.45 16.53 -0.41
C GLY A 76 4.27 15.25 -0.58
N GLN A 77 3.67 14.08 -0.44
CA GLN A 77 4.37 12.78 -0.56
C GLN A 77 3.71 11.91 -1.62
N ASN A 78 4.52 11.15 -2.36
CA ASN A 78 4.03 10.19 -3.36
C ASN A 78 3.70 8.84 -2.68
N PRO A 79 2.41 8.53 -2.39
CA PRO A 79 2.03 7.28 -1.72
C PRO A 79 2.43 6.04 -2.51
N ALA A 80 2.45 6.11 -3.85
CA ALA A 80 2.77 4.98 -4.71
C ALA A 80 4.17 4.41 -4.45
N GLN A 81 5.16 5.26 -4.17
CA GLN A 81 6.51 4.80 -3.87
C GLN A 81 6.57 4.04 -2.53
N ARG A 82 5.82 4.51 -1.54
CA ARG A 82 5.74 3.85 -0.22
C ARG A 82 4.99 2.53 -0.32
N ILE A 83 3.88 2.49 -1.07
CA ILE A 83 3.13 1.25 -1.37
C ILE A 83 4.05 0.21 -2.00
N TYR A 84 4.81 0.57 -3.04
CA TYR A 84 5.73 -0.34 -3.71
C TYR A 84 6.81 -0.91 -2.77
N ARG A 85 7.31 -0.09 -1.84
CA ARG A 85 8.28 -0.54 -0.82
C ARG A 85 7.64 -1.57 0.11
N LEU A 86 6.45 -1.28 0.63
CA LEU A 86 5.73 -2.19 1.51
C LEU A 86 5.33 -3.49 0.79
N GLU A 87 4.95 -3.44 -0.48
CA GLU A 87 4.71 -4.67 -1.27
C GLU A 87 5.94 -5.59 -1.31
N ARG A 88 7.14 -5.02 -1.41
CA ARG A 88 8.37 -5.81 -1.37
C ARG A 88 8.60 -6.44 0.01
N GLU A 89 8.39 -5.70 1.08
CA GLU A 89 8.53 -6.18 2.45
C GLU A 89 7.51 -7.28 2.76
N VAL A 90 6.26 -7.11 2.34
CA VAL A 90 5.20 -8.14 2.44
C VAL A 90 5.59 -9.39 1.64
N LEU A 91 6.13 -9.23 0.44
CA LEU A 91 6.58 -10.36 -0.38
C LEU A 91 7.78 -11.10 0.26
N GLU A 92 8.69 -10.39 0.88
CA GLU A 92 9.81 -11.00 1.63
C GLU A 92 9.28 -11.80 2.83
N MET A 93 8.34 -11.23 3.59
CA MET A 93 7.67 -11.92 4.69
C MET A 93 6.92 -13.17 4.21
N GLN A 94 6.17 -13.08 3.11
CA GLN A 94 5.46 -14.22 2.52
C GLN A 94 6.42 -15.35 2.11
N ARG A 95 7.58 -15.01 1.56
CA ARG A 95 8.62 -15.99 1.20
C ARG A 95 9.26 -16.64 2.42
N ALA A 96 9.32 -15.96 3.55
CA ALA A 96 9.83 -16.52 4.80
C ALA A 96 8.81 -17.43 5.46
N VAL A 97 7.55 -17.03 5.56
CA VAL A 97 6.49 -17.73 6.30
C VAL A 97 5.89 -18.88 5.50
N GLY A 98 5.56 -18.66 4.21
CA GLY A 98 4.79 -19.60 3.40
C GLY A 98 5.37 -21.02 3.31
N PRO A 99 6.69 -21.19 3.08
CA PRO A 99 7.29 -22.53 2.98
C PRO A 99 7.27 -23.33 4.27
N LEU A 100 7.08 -22.68 5.44
CA LEU A 100 7.13 -23.34 6.75
C LEU A 100 5.84 -24.07 7.10
N ALA A 101 4.70 -23.67 6.57
CA ALA A 101 3.40 -24.22 6.93
C ALA A 101 3.31 -25.74 6.73
N ARG A 102 3.73 -26.25 5.56
CA ARG A 102 3.68 -27.68 5.26
C ARG A 102 4.62 -28.54 6.13
N PRO A 103 5.91 -28.19 6.33
CA PRO A 103 6.78 -28.91 7.24
C PRO A 103 6.23 -28.95 8.66
N VAL A 104 5.72 -27.83 9.20
CA VAL A 104 5.19 -27.79 10.57
C VAL A 104 3.92 -28.62 10.70
N ASP A 105 3.00 -28.58 9.72
CA ASP A 105 1.82 -29.47 9.69
C ASP A 105 2.20 -30.95 9.71
N ARG A 106 3.22 -31.34 8.96
CA ARG A 106 3.72 -32.73 8.97
C ARG A 106 4.29 -33.15 10.33
N LEU A 107 4.97 -32.22 11.03
CA LEU A 107 5.45 -32.47 12.40
C LEU A 107 4.26 -32.61 13.36
N ALA A 108 3.27 -31.77 13.29
CA ALA A 108 2.04 -31.82 14.09
C ALA A 108 1.25 -33.12 13.89
N ARG A 109 1.20 -33.62 12.65
CA ARG A 109 0.52 -34.91 12.33
C ARG A 109 1.32 -36.15 12.65
N GLY A 110 2.56 -36.02 13.14
CA GLY A 110 3.39 -37.17 13.54
C GLY A 110 3.87 -37.98 12.35
N HIS A 111 4.14 -37.37 11.20
CA HIS A 111 4.70 -38.06 10.02
C HIS A 111 6.18 -38.45 10.20
N PHE A 112 6.77 -38.10 11.32
CA PHE A 112 8.18 -38.39 11.64
C PHE A 112 8.25 -39.13 12.99
N ASP A 113 8.87 -40.30 13.00
CA ASP A 113 9.05 -41.11 14.20
C ASP A 113 9.88 -40.40 15.29
N LEU A 114 10.59 -39.36 14.89
CA LEU A 114 11.37 -38.48 15.76
C LEU A 114 10.50 -37.66 16.74
N ILE A 115 9.23 -37.44 16.40
CA ILE A 115 8.31 -36.58 17.16
C ILE A 115 7.45 -37.47 18.06
N SER A 116 7.68 -37.37 19.38
CA SER A 116 6.85 -38.10 20.34
C SER A 116 5.38 -37.63 20.27
N PRO A 117 4.42 -38.52 20.57
CA PRO A 117 3.00 -38.16 20.56
C PRO A 117 2.65 -36.93 21.41
N GLU A 118 3.38 -36.76 22.53
CA GLU A 118 3.19 -35.65 23.47
C GLU A 118 3.56 -34.27 22.85
N LEU A 119 4.46 -34.25 21.87
CA LEU A 119 4.87 -33.02 21.19
C LEU A 119 3.94 -32.59 20.04
N ARG A 120 3.03 -33.46 19.59
CA ARG A 120 2.17 -33.17 18.43
C ARG A 120 1.25 -31.98 18.66
N ASP A 121 0.72 -31.86 19.87
CA ASP A 121 -0.14 -30.75 20.23
C ASP A 121 0.63 -29.42 20.26
N TYR A 122 1.87 -29.45 20.72
CA TYR A 122 2.76 -28.28 20.67
C TYR A 122 3.07 -27.85 19.24
N PHE A 123 3.38 -28.80 18.34
CA PHE A 123 3.57 -28.46 16.92
C PHE A 123 2.28 -28.00 16.24
N ARG A 124 1.11 -28.47 16.69
CA ARG A 124 -0.18 -27.98 16.18
C ARG A 124 -0.39 -26.52 16.56
N ASP A 125 -0.06 -26.13 17.78
CA ASP A 125 -0.15 -24.76 18.26
C ASP A 125 0.75 -23.81 17.43
N VAL A 126 2.00 -24.22 17.19
CA VAL A 126 2.91 -23.50 16.30
C VAL A 126 2.37 -23.40 14.85
N HIS A 127 1.79 -24.48 14.34
CA HIS A 127 1.18 -24.48 13.01
C HIS A 127 0.01 -23.48 12.94
N ASP A 128 -0.86 -23.47 13.93
CA ASP A 128 -2.01 -22.57 13.96
C ASP A 128 -1.57 -21.10 14.07
N HIS A 129 -0.49 -20.84 14.82
CA HIS A 129 0.14 -19.53 14.88
C HIS A 129 0.70 -19.12 13.51
N LEU A 130 1.43 -20.00 12.85
CA LEU A 130 2.00 -19.77 11.53
C LEU A 130 0.92 -19.52 10.46
N VAL A 131 -0.21 -20.23 10.53
CA VAL A 131 -1.36 -20.02 9.63
C VAL A 131 -1.95 -18.63 9.84
N ARG A 132 -2.12 -18.18 11.09
CA ARG A 132 -2.59 -16.82 11.39
C ARG A 132 -1.67 -15.75 10.82
N VAL A 133 -0.35 -15.89 11.01
CA VAL A 133 0.67 -15.00 10.45
C VAL A 133 0.58 -14.97 8.92
N SER A 134 0.51 -16.15 8.27
CA SER A 134 0.39 -16.27 6.82
C SER A 134 -0.85 -15.56 6.27
N SER A 135 -2.01 -15.78 6.90
CA SER A 135 -3.26 -15.13 6.49
C SER A 135 -3.22 -13.60 6.63
N ARG A 136 -2.57 -13.07 7.69
CA ARG A 136 -2.38 -11.61 7.83
C ARG A 136 -1.51 -11.06 6.72
N VAL A 137 -0.40 -11.73 6.42
CA VAL A 137 0.52 -11.32 5.33
C VAL A 137 -0.16 -11.36 3.97
N GLU A 138 -1.02 -12.35 3.71
CA GLU A 138 -1.84 -12.40 2.49
C GLU A 138 -2.82 -11.22 2.44
N GLY A 139 -3.50 -10.92 3.54
CA GLY A 139 -4.40 -9.76 3.64
C GLY A 139 -3.71 -8.42 3.39
N PHE A 140 -2.47 -8.26 3.81
CA PHE A 140 -1.68 -7.04 3.55
C PHE A 140 -1.46 -6.77 2.06
N ARG A 141 -1.27 -7.82 1.29
CA ARG A 141 -1.13 -7.70 -0.17
C ARG A 141 -2.40 -7.17 -0.82
N ASP A 142 -3.55 -7.65 -0.39
CA ASP A 142 -4.85 -7.20 -0.90
C ASP A 142 -5.13 -5.74 -0.51
N LEU A 143 -4.79 -5.35 0.73
CA LEU A 143 -4.89 -3.97 1.20
C LEU A 143 -3.99 -3.04 0.38
N LEU A 144 -2.72 -3.38 0.18
CA LEU A 144 -1.79 -2.57 -0.62
C LEU A 144 -2.25 -2.44 -2.08
N GLY A 145 -2.77 -3.53 -2.68
CA GLY A 145 -3.36 -3.49 -4.01
C GLY A 145 -4.56 -2.54 -4.09
N SER A 146 -5.43 -2.56 -3.08
CA SER A 146 -6.58 -1.66 -2.97
C SER A 146 -6.14 -0.20 -2.77
N ALA A 147 -5.14 0.05 -1.92
CA ALA A 147 -4.57 1.37 -1.68
C ALA A 147 -3.93 1.95 -2.96
N LEU A 148 -3.22 1.12 -3.73
CA LEU A 148 -2.65 1.54 -5.02
C LEU A 148 -3.75 1.92 -6.02
N GLN A 149 -4.81 1.12 -6.13
CA GLN A 149 -5.94 1.41 -7.00
C GLN A 149 -6.66 2.69 -6.60
N ALA A 150 -6.87 2.92 -5.30
CA ALA A 150 -7.44 4.15 -4.77
C ALA A 150 -6.57 5.37 -5.13
N ASN A 151 -5.25 5.27 -4.97
CA ASN A 151 -4.30 6.31 -5.32
C ASN A 151 -4.38 6.66 -6.82
N LEU A 152 -4.39 5.66 -7.71
CA LEU A 152 -4.53 5.87 -9.16
C LEU A 152 -5.84 6.56 -9.52
N THR A 153 -6.93 6.16 -8.88
CA THR A 153 -8.25 6.79 -9.05
C THR A 153 -8.22 8.26 -8.63
N GLN A 154 -7.62 8.59 -7.50
CA GLN A 154 -7.49 9.97 -7.03
C GLN A 154 -6.63 10.82 -7.98
N VAL A 155 -5.53 10.28 -8.49
CA VAL A 155 -4.71 10.97 -9.51
C VAL A 155 -5.56 11.29 -10.75
N THR A 156 -6.35 10.32 -11.22
CA THR A 156 -7.23 10.52 -12.38
C THR A 156 -8.31 11.58 -12.11
N VAL A 157 -8.91 11.59 -10.92
CA VAL A 157 -9.88 12.61 -10.51
C VAL A 157 -9.25 13.99 -10.53
N ARG A 158 -8.07 14.15 -9.90
CA ARG A 158 -7.32 15.44 -9.89
C ARG A 158 -6.97 15.91 -11.31
N GLN A 159 -6.49 15.01 -12.16
CA GLN A 159 -6.22 15.34 -13.56
C GLN A 159 -7.46 15.84 -14.31
N ASN A 160 -8.61 15.21 -14.07
CA ASN A 160 -9.88 15.66 -14.65
C ASN A 160 -10.31 17.06 -14.13
N GLU A 161 -10.11 17.33 -12.85
CA GLU A 161 -10.36 18.64 -12.25
C GLU A 161 -9.45 19.71 -12.84
N ASP A 162 -8.16 19.43 -12.96
CA ASP A 162 -7.20 20.36 -13.58
C ASP A 162 -7.54 20.60 -15.06
N MET A 163 -7.92 19.56 -15.79
CA MET A 163 -8.35 19.68 -17.18
C MET A 163 -9.61 20.57 -17.31
N ARG A 164 -10.58 20.41 -16.40
CA ARG A 164 -11.77 21.28 -16.35
C ARG A 164 -11.38 22.74 -16.08
N ARG A 165 -10.48 22.99 -15.12
CA ARG A 165 -9.98 24.34 -14.81
C ARG A 165 -9.28 24.96 -16.01
N ILE A 166 -8.37 24.24 -16.65
CA ILE A 166 -7.66 24.70 -17.86
C ILE A 166 -8.67 25.02 -18.96
N SER A 167 -9.61 24.12 -19.23
CA SER A 167 -10.64 24.32 -20.26
C SER A 167 -11.51 25.55 -19.99
N ALA A 168 -11.88 25.79 -18.73
CA ALA A 168 -12.64 26.96 -18.34
C ALA A 168 -11.86 28.27 -18.62
N TRP A 169 -10.58 28.32 -18.22
CA TRP A 169 -9.73 29.50 -18.50
C TRP A 169 -9.51 29.72 -19.99
N VAL A 170 -9.25 28.64 -20.76
CA VAL A 170 -9.12 28.72 -22.21
C VAL A 170 -10.39 29.28 -22.84
N ALA A 171 -11.57 28.79 -22.44
CA ALA A 171 -12.85 29.29 -22.97
C ALA A 171 -13.08 30.78 -22.65
N ILE A 172 -12.75 31.21 -21.41
CA ILE A 172 -12.89 32.60 -21.00
C ILE A 172 -11.97 33.55 -21.83
N LEU A 173 -10.74 33.10 -22.11
CA LEU A 173 -9.77 33.90 -22.88
C LEU A 173 -10.00 33.82 -24.39
N ALA A 174 -10.60 32.76 -24.90
CA ALA A 174 -10.89 32.60 -26.33
C ALA A 174 -11.90 33.64 -26.84
N VAL A 175 -12.91 34.00 -26.03
CA VAL A 175 -13.94 34.96 -26.44
C VAL A 175 -13.39 36.35 -26.73
N PRO A 176 -12.63 37.00 -25.84
CA PRO A 176 -11.96 38.28 -26.14
C PRO A 176 -11.06 38.19 -27.38
N THR A 177 -10.29 37.10 -27.47
CA THR A 177 -9.35 36.89 -28.59
C THR A 177 -10.07 36.77 -29.93
N MET A 178 -11.17 36.01 -29.96
CA MET A 178 -12.02 35.88 -31.15
C MET A 178 -12.61 37.21 -31.58
N ILE A 179 -13.19 37.97 -30.65
CA ILE A 179 -13.78 39.27 -30.93
C ILE A 179 -12.71 40.25 -31.43
N ALA A 180 -11.55 40.32 -30.72
CA ALA A 180 -10.44 41.17 -31.15
C ALA A 180 -9.91 40.77 -32.53
N GLY A 181 -9.85 39.45 -32.82
CA GLY A 181 -9.45 38.96 -34.14
C GLY A 181 -10.42 39.38 -35.27
N ILE A 182 -11.72 39.32 -35.03
CA ILE A 182 -12.73 39.78 -36.01
C ILE A 182 -12.59 41.31 -36.27
N TYR A 183 -12.44 42.09 -35.22
CA TYR A 183 -12.24 43.54 -35.36
C TYR A 183 -10.85 43.94 -35.87
N GLY A 184 -9.87 43.02 -35.82
CA GLY A 184 -8.55 43.21 -36.44
C GLY A 184 -8.50 42.87 -37.94
N MET A 185 -9.57 42.35 -38.52
CA MET A 185 -9.65 42.07 -39.96
C MET A 185 -9.87 43.36 -40.77
N ASN A 186 -9.19 43.46 -41.93
CA ASN A 186 -9.27 44.62 -42.82
C ASN A 186 -10.44 44.44 -43.79
N PHE A 187 -11.67 44.64 -43.32
CA PHE A 187 -12.85 44.70 -44.18
C PHE A 187 -13.20 46.14 -44.54
N ASP A 188 -13.53 46.40 -45.81
CA ASP A 188 -13.87 47.73 -46.29
C ASP A 188 -15.20 48.27 -45.74
N HIS A 189 -16.09 47.41 -45.28
CA HIS A 189 -17.43 47.76 -44.77
C HIS A 189 -17.66 47.18 -43.40
N MET A 190 -17.22 47.89 -42.34
CA MET A 190 -17.55 47.62 -40.92
C MET A 190 -18.26 48.85 -40.34
N PRO A 191 -19.59 48.93 -40.37
CA PRO A 191 -20.35 50.08 -39.90
C PRO A 191 -20.13 50.40 -38.43
N GLU A 192 -19.79 49.40 -37.63
CA GLU A 192 -19.52 49.49 -36.17
C GLU A 192 -18.25 50.29 -35.85
N LEU A 193 -17.25 50.31 -36.75
CA LEU A 193 -16.02 51.07 -36.58
C LEU A 193 -16.22 52.58 -36.76
N ALA A 194 -17.22 52.98 -37.53
CA ALA A 194 -17.60 54.42 -37.74
C ALA A 194 -18.45 54.99 -36.59
N TRP A 195 -18.92 54.10 -35.65
CA TRP A 195 -19.78 54.56 -34.57
C TRP A 195 -18.93 55.01 -33.35
N ARG A 196 -19.22 56.22 -32.87
CA ARG A 196 -18.49 56.87 -31.76
C ARG A 196 -18.41 56.04 -30.51
N TYR A 197 -19.41 55.19 -30.23
CA TYR A 197 -19.47 54.31 -29.07
C TYR A 197 -19.14 52.86 -29.40
N GLY A 198 -18.74 52.54 -30.63
CA GLY A 198 -18.43 51.17 -31.06
C GLY A 198 -17.35 50.50 -30.20
N TYR A 199 -16.21 51.17 -30.00
CA TYR A 199 -15.12 50.66 -29.18
C TYR A 199 -15.52 50.36 -27.72
N PRO A 200 -16.11 51.30 -26.95
CA PRO A 200 -16.57 51.00 -25.59
C PRO A 200 -17.68 49.96 -25.53
N ALA A 201 -18.54 49.87 -26.54
CA ALA A 201 -19.59 48.84 -26.61
C ALA A 201 -18.99 47.43 -26.77
N VAL A 202 -17.99 47.26 -27.65
CA VAL A 202 -17.30 45.99 -27.84
C VAL A 202 -16.57 45.55 -26.55
N LEU A 203 -15.88 46.46 -25.88
CA LEU A 203 -15.23 46.15 -24.59
C LEU A 203 -16.25 45.72 -23.52
N LEU A 204 -17.42 46.40 -23.49
CA LEU A 204 -18.48 46.02 -22.56
C LEU A 204 -19.05 44.63 -22.89
N VAL A 205 -19.26 44.31 -24.16
CA VAL A 205 -19.71 42.98 -24.60
C VAL A 205 -18.69 41.89 -24.18
N ILE A 206 -17.40 42.13 -24.44
CA ILE A 206 -16.34 41.23 -24.01
C ILE A 206 -16.39 40.98 -22.49
N LEU A 207 -16.51 42.06 -21.72
CA LEU A 207 -16.53 41.99 -20.26
C LEU A 207 -17.77 41.25 -19.76
N VAL A 208 -18.94 41.50 -20.32
CA VAL A 208 -20.19 40.83 -19.96
C VAL A 208 -20.14 39.36 -20.30
N ILE A 209 -19.68 38.97 -21.49
CA ILE A 209 -19.60 37.55 -21.89
C ILE A 209 -18.57 36.83 -21.03
N SER A 210 -17.35 37.37 -20.89
CA SER A 210 -16.30 36.75 -20.07
C SER A 210 -16.72 36.66 -18.61
N GLY A 211 -17.36 37.67 -18.05
CA GLY A 211 -17.88 37.69 -16.69
C GLY A 211 -19.01 36.66 -16.49
N THR A 212 -19.88 36.50 -17.49
CA THR A 212 -20.97 35.51 -17.47
C THR A 212 -20.40 34.08 -17.51
N LEU A 213 -19.44 33.80 -18.40
CA LEU A 213 -18.75 32.54 -18.51
C LEU A 213 -18.01 32.21 -17.19
N TYR A 214 -17.27 33.16 -16.63
CA TYR A 214 -16.60 32.98 -15.36
C TYR A 214 -17.57 32.60 -14.23
N ARG A 215 -18.72 33.33 -14.11
CA ARG A 215 -19.77 33.04 -13.12
C ARG A 215 -20.40 31.68 -13.35
N TRP A 216 -20.59 31.28 -14.59
CA TRP A 216 -21.16 29.98 -14.95
C TRP A 216 -20.20 28.82 -14.59
N PHE A 217 -18.93 28.92 -15.00
CA PHE A 217 -17.92 27.93 -14.66
C PHE A 217 -17.70 27.81 -13.15
N ARG A 218 -17.68 28.95 -12.44
CA ARG A 218 -17.57 28.94 -10.98
C ARG A 218 -18.78 28.28 -10.31
N ARG A 219 -20.01 28.50 -10.81
CA ARG A 219 -21.21 27.83 -10.30
C ARG A 219 -21.23 26.33 -10.63
N ALA A 220 -20.65 25.93 -11.74
CA ALA A 220 -20.51 24.55 -12.15
C ALA A 220 -19.37 23.81 -11.43
N GLY A 221 -18.59 24.49 -10.56
CA GLY A 221 -17.47 23.89 -9.82
C GLY A 221 -16.24 23.59 -10.68
N TRP A 222 -16.07 24.35 -11.80
CA TRP A 222 -14.89 24.20 -12.67
C TRP A 222 -13.76 25.16 -12.31
N LEU A 223 -14.06 26.22 -11.55
CA LEU A 223 -13.13 27.26 -11.09
C LEU A 223 -13.25 27.48 -9.59
#